data_18463fc2fccb40f35946aea33ad6897a
#
_entry.id   18463fc2fccb40f35946aea33ad6897a
#
_cell.length_a   1.000
_cell.length_b   1.000
_cell.length_c   1.000
_cell.angle_alpha   90.00
_cell.angle_beta   90.00
_cell.angle_gamma   90.00
#
_symmetry.space_group_name_H-M   'P 1'
#
loop_
_entity.id
_entity.type
_entity.pdbx_description
1 polymer ?
#
loop_
_entity_poly.entity_id
_entity_poly.type
_entity_poly.pdbx_seq_one_letter_code
_entity_poly.pdbx_strand_id
1 'polypeptide(L)'
;MSLLNEARGKHAERIWNEYLENYKQYPVPEYVKQDLLLPINSEPEKRSDILIIKDPYPESTSVFNKNHVYASVFKVLNKNIPIKGNTVIDCLPYTPFVTIGDKIKYRAPNLEEQKVARQYLYELIDCVNPKLIILFGNISLHMFKEDSTILKDRGTAFTNMGHLFFPMYSVNYIKKLEGEMKKEAESILIKDIETCSALYK
;
A
#
# COMPACT_ATOMS: atom_id res chain seq x y z
N MET A 1 20.68 -18.53 -7.45
CA MET A 1 20.32 -17.20 -6.90
C MET A 1 21.10 -16.14 -7.64
N SER A 2 20.47 -15.13 -8.20
CA SER A 2 21.21 -14.06 -8.90
C SER A 2 21.70 -13.05 -7.86
N LEU A 3 23.01 -12.77 -7.83
CA LEU A 3 23.64 -11.73 -6.99
C LEU A 3 22.90 -10.37 -7.11
N LEU A 4 22.28 -10.11 -8.26
CA LEU A 4 21.50 -8.91 -8.53
C LEU A 4 20.22 -8.84 -7.67
N ASN A 5 19.54 -9.97 -7.41
CA ASN A 5 18.33 -10.00 -6.58
C ASN A 5 18.64 -9.81 -5.11
N GLU A 6 19.75 -10.37 -4.64
CA GLU A 6 20.23 -10.15 -3.26
C GLU A 6 20.63 -8.68 -3.04
N ALA A 7 21.33 -8.08 -3.99
CA ALA A 7 21.71 -6.67 -3.92
C ALA A 7 20.50 -5.75 -3.91
N ARG A 8 19.46 -6.04 -4.70
CA ARG A 8 18.19 -5.29 -4.72
C ARG A 8 17.44 -5.40 -3.39
N GLY A 9 17.37 -6.59 -2.79
CA GLY A 9 16.74 -6.80 -1.50
C GLY A 9 17.39 -5.93 -0.41
N LYS A 10 18.73 -5.96 -0.30
CA LYS A 10 19.48 -5.13 0.65
C LYS A 10 19.31 -3.63 0.40
N HIS A 11 19.23 -3.23 -0.86
CA HIS A 11 19.02 -1.83 -1.21
C HIS A 11 17.62 -1.34 -0.82
N ALA A 12 16.59 -2.12 -1.10
CA ALA A 12 15.23 -1.81 -0.70
C ALA A 12 15.05 -1.77 0.82
N GLU A 13 15.74 -2.67 1.55
CA GLU A 13 15.80 -2.66 3.01
C GLU A 13 16.44 -1.36 3.55
N ARG A 14 17.53 -0.92 2.94
CA ARG A 14 18.18 0.36 3.28
C ARG A 14 17.24 1.54 3.07
N ILE A 15 16.59 1.64 1.90
CA ILE A 15 15.61 2.70 1.58
C ILE A 15 14.51 2.73 2.65
N TRP A 16 13.97 1.57 3.00
CA TRP A 16 12.91 1.47 4.01
C TRP A 16 13.38 1.93 5.39
N ASN A 17 14.56 1.50 5.81
CA ASN A 17 15.13 1.91 7.09
C ASN A 17 15.41 3.41 7.14
N GLU A 18 15.94 4.01 6.08
CA GLU A 18 16.12 5.46 5.97
C GLU A 18 14.77 6.20 6.05
N TYR A 19 13.73 5.66 5.42
CA TYR A 19 12.37 6.18 5.51
C TYR A 19 11.84 6.17 6.95
N LEU A 20 12.02 5.05 7.65
CA LEU A 20 11.65 4.93 9.05
C LEU A 20 12.41 5.91 9.96
N GLU A 21 13.72 6.06 9.76
CA GLU A 21 14.54 6.99 10.53
C GLU A 21 14.05 8.46 10.38
N ASN A 22 13.70 8.87 9.16
CA ASN A 22 13.17 10.20 8.89
C ASN A 22 11.80 10.43 9.54
N TYR A 23 11.02 9.38 9.79
CA TYR A 23 9.75 9.49 10.51
C TYR A 23 9.90 9.51 12.03
N LYS A 24 11.08 9.19 12.59
CA LYS A 24 11.30 9.28 14.06
C LYS A 24 11.18 10.70 14.61
N GLN A 25 11.34 11.72 13.79
CA GLN A 25 11.08 13.11 14.17
C GLN A 25 9.59 13.44 14.37
N TYR A 26 8.68 12.61 13.84
CA TYR A 26 7.26 12.76 14.06
C TYR A 26 6.80 11.91 15.26
N PRO A 27 5.75 12.32 16.00
CA PRO A 27 5.22 11.50 17.08
C PRO A 27 4.65 10.20 16.50
N VAL A 28 5.38 9.12 16.70
CA VAL A 28 5.02 7.79 16.20
C VAL A 28 4.40 6.98 17.34
N PRO A 29 3.21 6.40 17.19
CA PRO A 29 2.63 5.53 18.19
C PRO A 29 3.55 4.34 18.51
N GLU A 30 3.55 3.88 19.79
CA GLU A 30 4.43 2.82 20.26
C GLU A 30 4.27 1.50 19.44
N TYR A 31 3.04 1.19 19.00
CA TYR A 31 2.79 0.00 18.18
C TYR A 31 3.51 0.05 16.82
N VAL A 32 3.80 1.22 16.28
CA VAL A 32 4.53 1.37 15.01
C VAL A 32 5.99 0.99 15.17
N LYS A 33 6.56 1.16 16.36
CA LYS A 33 7.96 0.81 16.64
C LYS A 33 8.21 -0.69 16.71
N GLN A 34 7.16 -1.48 17.00
CA GLN A 34 7.30 -2.91 17.27
C GLN A 34 7.05 -3.81 16.05
N ASP A 35 6.25 -3.36 15.08
CA ASP A 35 5.71 -4.22 14.01
C ASP A 35 6.00 -3.71 12.59
N LEU A 36 6.99 -2.87 12.39
CA LEU A 36 7.42 -2.45 11.07
C LEU A 36 8.10 -3.61 10.35
N LEU A 37 7.27 -4.56 9.94
CA LEU A 37 7.69 -5.62 9.05
C LEU A 37 8.13 -4.99 7.73
N LEU A 38 9.38 -5.26 7.38
CA LEU A 38 9.88 -4.98 6.03
C LEU A 38 8.88 -5.53 5.02
N PRO A 39 8.37 -4.69 4.13
CA PRO A 39 7.41 -5.11 3.12
C PRO A 39 8.04 -6.00 2.04
N ILE A 40 9.32 -6.29 2.18
CA ILE A 40 10.09 -7.03 1.19
C ILE A 40 10.09 -8.49 1.60
N ASN A 41 9.62 -9.32 0.67
CA ASN A 41 9.68 -10.76 0.82
C ASN A 41 11.04 -11.21 1.36
N SER A 42 10.99 -11.99 2.42
CA SER A 42 12.14 -12.74 2.94
C SER A 42 12.71 -13.74 1.94
N GLU A 43 12.09 -13.91 0.77
CA GLU A 43 12.58 -14.71 -0.35
C GLU A 43 13.13 -13.80 -1.44
N PRO A 44 14.43 -13.41 -1.40
CA PRO A 44 15.04 -12.54 -2.42
C PRO A 44 15.10 -13.17 -3.81
N GLU A 45 14.69 -14.41 -3.94
CA GLU A 45 14.76 -15.19 -5.18
C GLU A 45 13.64 -14.89 -6.18
N LYS A 46 12.53 -14.27 -5.73
CA LYS A 46 11.39 -13.99 -6.59
C LYS A 46 11.19 -12.49 -6.72
N ARG A 47 11.45 -11.98 -7.91
CA ARG A 47 11.07 -10.62 -8.29
C ARG A 47 9.58 -10.43 -8.07
N SER A 48 9.21 -9.43 -7.28
CA SER A 48 7.81 -9.06 -7.14
C SER A 48 7.35 -8.38 -8.42
N ASP A 49 6.55 -9.06 -9.22
CA ASP A 49 5.94 -8.46 -10.40
C ASP A 49 4.84 -7.46 -10.02
N ILE A 50 4.33 -7.55 -8.80
CA ILE A 50 3.25 -6.68 -8.31
C ILE A 50 3.65 -6.07 -6.97
N LEU A 51 3.54 -4.75 -6.90
CA LEU A 51 3.65 -3.99 -5.66
C LEU A 51 2.26 -3.50 -5.27
N ILE A 52 1.85 -3.76 -4.05
CA ILE A 52 0.59 -3.28 -3.48
C ILE A 52 0.90 -2.18 -2.48
N ILE A 53 0.39 -0.98 -2.73
CA ILE A 53 0.52 0.17 -1.84
C ILE A 53 -0.86 0.51 -1.31
N LYS A 54 -1.03 0.51 0.01
CA LYS A 54 -2.31 0.78 0.65
C LYS A 54 -2.27 2.01 1.55
N ASP A 55 -3.43 2.58 1.81
CA ASP A 55 -3.58 3.61 2.83
C ASP A 55 -3.10 3.07 4.20
N PRO A 56 -2.45 3.90 5.03
CA PRO A 56 -1.99 3.48 6.34
C PRO A 56 -3.20 3.12 7.22
N TYR A 57 -3.01 2.12 8.07
CA TYR A 57 -4.06 1.65 8.97
C TYR A 57 -3.52 1.45 10.39
N PRO A 58 -4.25 1.85 11.42
CA PRO A 58 -3.77 1.85 12.81
C PRO A 58 -3.62 0.46 13.46
N GLU A 59 -3.84 -0.62 12.72
CA GLU A 59 -3.65 -1.98 13.24
C GLU A 59 -2.23 -2.47 12.96
N SER A 60 -1.59 -3.01 14.00
CA SER A 60 -0.23 -3.56 13.94
C SER A 60 -0.13 -4.96 13.33
N THR A 61 -1.25 -5.55 12.92
CA THR A 61 -1.25 -6.93 12.41
C THR A 61 -0.86 -7.01 10.95
N SER A 62 -0.02 -7.98 10.62
CA SER A 62 0.34 -8.30 9.23
C SER A 62 -0.92 -8.43 8.35
N VAL A 63 -0.89 -7.82 7.16
CA VAL A 63 -1.97 -7.91 6.16
C VAL A 63 -2.30 -9.35 5.75
N PHE A 64 -1.40 -10.28 5.99
CA PHE A 64 -1.60 -11.72 5.74
C PHE A 64 -2.26 -12.44 6.92
N ASN A 65 -2.46 -11.78 8.06
CA ASN A 65 -3.22 -12.34 9.17
C ASN A 65 -4.69 -12.53 8.75
N LYS A 66 -5.27 -13.70 9.06
CA LYS A 66 -6.67 -14.03 8.73
C LYS A 66 -7.69 -13.01 9.26
N ASN A 67 -7.35 -12.34 10.35
CA ASN A 67 -8.20 -11.34 11.00
C ASN A 67 -7.97 -9.93 10.45
N HIS A 68 -6.96 -9.75 9.59
CA HIS A 68 -6.70 -8.44 9.02
C HIS A 68 -7.81 -8.02 8.05
N VAL A 69 -8.10 -6.72 8.04
CA VAL A 69 -9.16 -6.13 7.20
C VAL A 69 -9.02 -6.47 5.73
N TYR A 70 -7.82 -6.58 5.22
CA TYR A 70 -7.52 -6.92 3.83
C TYR A 70 -7.50 -8.42 3.52
N ALA A 71 -7.62 -9.31 4.51
CA ALA A 71 -7.49 -10.77 4.29
C ALA A 71 -8.45 -11.32 3.23
N SER A 72 -9.70 -10.86 3.23
CA SER A 72 -10.72 -11.26 2.24
C SER A 72 -10.38 -10.77 0.83
N VAL A 73 -9.88 -9.54 0.71
CA VAL A 73 -9.49 -8.94 -0.57
C VAL A 73 -8.28 -9.64 -1.15
N PHE A 74 -7.27 -9.92 -0.33
CA PHE A 74 -6.11 -10.68 -0.78
C PHE A 74 -6.45 -12.12 -1.20
N LYS A 75 -7.46 -12.72 -0.58
CA LYS A 75 -7.96 -14.04 -1.02
C LYS A 75 -8.56 -13.98 -2.42
N VAL A 76 -9.29 -12.91 -2.76
CA VAL A 76 -9.86 -12.70 -4.10
C VAL A 76 -8.75 -12.35 -5.10
N LEU A 77 -7.87 -11.43 -4.75
CA LEU A 77 -6.71 -11.07 -5.57
C LEU A 77 -5.87 -12.30 -5.91
N ASN A 78 -5.55 -13.15 -4.94
CA ASN A 78 -4.74 -14.36 -5.13
C ASN A 78 -5.34 -15.39 -6.10
N LYS A 79 -6.66 -15.37 -6.29
CA LYS A 79 -7.33 -16.25 -7.28
C LYS A 79 -7.12 -15.76 -8.71
N ASN A 80 -7.00 -14.45 -8.88
CA ASN A 80 -6.99 -13.79 -10.18
C ASN A 80 -5.58 -13.31 -10.58
N ILE A 81 -4.79 -12.90 -9.60
CA ILE A 81 -3.44 -12.38 -9.78
C ILE A 81 -2.55 -13.14 -8.78
N PRO A 82 -1.47 -13.81 -9.21
CA PRO A 82 -0.60 -14.55 -8.30
C PRO A 82 0.12 -13.55 -7.37
N ILE A 83 -0.41 -13.37 -6.15
CA ILE A 83 0.18 -12.48 -5.13
C ILE A 83 1.33 -13.18 -4.39
N LYS A 84 1.53 -14.46 -4.61
CA LYS A 84 2.58 -15.23 -3.95
C LYS A 84 3.95 -14.67 -4.33
N GLY A 85 4.59 -14.04 -3.38
CA GLY A 85 5.85 -13.32 -3.60
C GLY A 85 5.69 -11.83 -3.88
N ASN A 86 4.48 -11.27 -3.83
CA ASN A 86 4.24 -9.85 -4.03
C ASN A 86 4.45 -9.06 -2.74
N THR A 87 4.89 -7.82 -2.90
CA THR A 87 5.18 -6.92 -1.80
C THR A 87 3.95 -6.06 -1.48
N VAL A 88 3.57 -6.00 -0.21
CA VAL A 88 2.50 -5.13 0.29
C VAL A 88 3.09 -4.13 1.26
N ILE A 89 2.87 -2.84 1.01
CA ILE A 89 3.36 -1.77 1.88
C ILE A 89 2.26 -0.76 2.19
N ASP A 90 2.40 -0.06 3.30
CA ASP A 90 1.64 1.15 3.57
C ASP A 90 2.29 2.34 2.85
N CYS A 91 1.49 3.26 2.33
CA CYS A 91 2.03 4.47 1.68
C CYS A 91 2.72 5.41 2.68
N LEU A 92 2.45 5.25 3.98
CA LEU A 92 3.21 5.82 5.10
C LEU A 92 3.54 4.72 6.10
N PRO A 93 4.66 4.81 6.83
CA PRO A 93 5.08 3.79 7.81
C PRO A 93 4.22 3.78 9.07
N TYR A 94 3.32 4.76 9.23
CA TYR A 94 2.37 4.86 10.35
C TYR A 94 1.11 5.59 9.94
N THR A 95 0.04 5.47 10.73
CA THR A 95 -1.17 6.26 10.53
C THR A 95 -1.04 7.60 11.26
N PRO A 96 -1.00 8.74 10.54
CA PRO A 96 -0.91 10.05 11.16
C PRO A 96 -2.05 10.32 12.15
N PHE A 97 -1.74 10.96 13.27
CA PHE A 97 -2.71 11.24 14.32
C PHE A 97 -2.50 12.62 14.94
N VAL A 98 -3.48 13.06 15.70
CA VAL A 98 -3.39 14.21 16.62
C VAL A 98 -3.90 13.77 18.00
N THR A 99 -3.35 14.34 19.04
CA THR A 99 -3.83 14.14 20.41
C THR A 99 -4.77 15.26 20.80
N ILE A 100 -5.97 14.93 21.25
CA ILE A 100 -6.97 15.90 21.72
C ILE A 100 -7.34 15.46 23.16
N GLY A 101 -6.77 16.17 24.15
CA GLY A 101 -6.75 15.69 25.54
C GLY A 101 -6.05 14.34 25.62
N ASP A 102 -6.67 13.35 26.25
CA ASP A 102 -6.12 11.98 26.38
C ASP A 102 -6.48 11.06 25.20
N LYS A 103 -7.12 11.60 24.13
CA LYS A 103 -7.61 10.79 23.02
C LYS A 103 -6.74 10.96 21.77
N ILE A 104 -6.40 9.85 21.13
CA ILE A 104 -5.77 9.82 19.81
C ILE A 104 -6.85 9.87 18.74
N LYS A 105 -6.73 10.82 17.79
CA LYS A 105 -7.59 10.92 16.61
C LYS A 105 -6.73 10.81 15.34
N TYR A 106 -6.98 9.79 14.54
CA TYR A 106 -6.29 9.63 13.26
C TYR A 106 -6.73 10.68 12.25
N ARG A 107 -5.79 11.13 11.42
CA ARG A 107 -5.97 12.15 10.38
C ARG A 107 -5.34 11.74 9.06
N ALA A 108 -5.65 12.45 8.01
CA ALA A 108 -4.89 12.38 6.77
C ALA A 108 -3.46 12.92 6.96
N PRO A 109 -2.48 12.44 6.20
CA PRO A 109 -1.12 12.97 6.20
C PRO A 109 -1.13 14.43 5.71
N ASN A 110 -0.29 15.27 6.31
CA ASN A 110 -0.05 16.62 5.83
C ASN A 110 0.89 16.62 4.60
N LEU A 111 1.12 17.78 4.00
CA LEU A 111 1.93 17.90 2.79
C LEU A 111 3.39 17.49 2.99
N GLU A 112 3.98 17.78 4.15
CA GLU A 112 5.36 17.40 4.47
C GLU A 112 5.49 15.88 4.62
N GLU A 113 4.57 15.25 5.36
CA GLU A 113 4.52 13.79 5.50
C GLU A 113 4.37 13.11 4.13
N GLN A 114 3.51 13.65 3.25
CA GLN A 114 3.33 13.13 1.90
C GLN A 114 4.58 13.31 1.04
N LYS A 115 5.26 14.46 1.13
CA LYS A 115 6.47 14.75 0.37
C LYS A 115 7.61 13.79 0.72
N VAL A 116 7.83 13.57 2.02
CA VAL A 116 8.84 12.60 2.49
C VAL A 116 8.47 11.18 2.04
N ALA A 117 7.21 10.77 2.25
CA ALA A 117 6.73 9.46 1.83
C ALA A 117 6.93 9.21 0.33
N ARG A 118 6.59 10.20 -0.49
CA ARG A 118 6.67 10.10 -1.96
C ARG A 118 8.10 9.84 -2.43
N GLN A 119 9.08 10.51 -1.86
CA GLN A 119 10.48 10.29 -2.19
C GLN A 119 10.87 8.82 -2.02
N TYR A 120 10.63 8.26 -0.83
CA TYR A 120 10.99 6.86 -0.53
C TYR A 120 10.18 5.84 -1.32
N LEU A 121 8.89 6.13 -1.56
CA LEU A 121 8.06 5.26 -2.39
C LEU A 121 8.58 5.16 -3.83
N TYR A 122 9.03 6.27 -4.41
CA TYR A 122 9.61 6.26 -5.75
C TYR A 122 10.93 5.46 -5.78
N GLU A 123 11.84 5.70 -4.84
CA GLU A 123 13.08 4.94 -4.75
C GLU A 123 12.82 3.44 -4.57
N LEU A 124 11.81 3.08 -3.77
CA LEU A 124 11.42 1.70 -3.55
C LEU A 124 10.82 1.07 -4.81
N ILE A 125 9.96 1.78 -5.53
CA ILE A 125 9.38 1.34 -6.81
C ILE A 125 10.47 1.08 -7.83
N ASP A 126 11.42 1.99 -7.99
CA ASP A 126 12.55 1.83 -8.90
C ASP A 126 13.41 0.61 -8.53
N CYS A 127 13.64 0.40 -7.24
CA CYS A 127 14.40 -0.74 -6.73
C CYS A 127 13.69 -2.07 -7.01
N VAL A 128 12.39 -2.16 -6.67
CA VAL A 128 11.56 -3.37 -6.88
C VAL A 128 11.29 -3.58 -8.36
N ASN A 129 11.10 -2.50 -9.11
CA ASN A 129 10.76 -2.48 -10.54
C ASN A 129 9.58 -3.40 -10.88
N PRO A 130 8.40 -3.19 -10.26
CA PRO A 130 7.22 -4.01 -10.49
C PRO A 130 6.62 -3.75 -11.86
N LYS A 131 5.94 -4.73 -12.44
CA LYS A 131 5.17 -4.56 -13.68
C LYS A 131 3.86 -3.80 -13.45
N LEU A 132 3.30 -3.98 -12.24
CA LEU A 132 2.01 -3.42 -11.86
C LEU A 132 2.06 -2.96 -10.40
N ILE A 133 1.53 -1.77 -10.15
CA ILE A 133 1.37 -1.20 -8.82
C ILE A 133 -0.11 -1.04 -8.53
N ILE A 134 -0.61 -1.73 -7.52
CA ILE A 134 -2.01 -1.62 -7.08
C ILE A 134 -2.08 -0.64 -5.93
N LEU A 135 -2.93 0.38 -6.05
CA LEU A 135 -3.15 1.41 -5.04
C LEU A 135 -4.49 1.19 -4.34
N PHE A 136 -4.47 0.97 -3.02
CA PHE A 136 -5.69 0.86 -2.22
C PHE A 136 -5.95 2.13 -1.42
N GLY A 137 -6.85 2.97 -1.94
CA GLY A 137 -7.38 4.13 -1.25
C GLY A 137 -6.88 5.47 -1.77
N ASN A 138 -7.43 6.52 -1.18
CA ASN A 138 -7.24 7.88 -1.68
C ASN A 138 -5.87 8.46 -1.32
N ILE A 139 -5.34 8.10 -0.14
CA ILE A 139 -4.04 8.60 0.32
C ILE A 139 -2.94 8.00 -0.57
N SER A 140 -2.98 6.68 -0.81
CA SER A 140 -2.02 6.00 -1.69
C SER A 140 -2.12 6.51 -3.14
N LEU A 141 -3.32 6.81 -3.63
CA LEU A 141 -3.50 7.41 -4.96
C LEU A 141 -2.86 8.81 -5.06
N HIS A 142 -3.06 9.67 -4.06
CA HIS A 142 -2.51 11.03 -4.05
C HIS A 142 -0.96 11.06 -3.99
N MET A 143 -0.32 10.00 -3.54
CA MET A 143 1.15 9.90 -3.60
C MET A 143 1.68 9.93 -5.04
N PHE A 144 0.87 9.49 -6.02
CA PHE A 144 1.29 9.33 -7.41
C PHE A 144 0.46 10.15 -8.42
N LYS A 145 -0.70 10.66 -8.01
CA LYS A 145 -1.61 11.46 -8.85
C LYS A 145 -2.36 12.47 -7.98
N GLU A 146 -1.81 13.69 -7.87
CA GLU A 146 -2.25 14.71 -6.89
C GLU A 146 -3.71 15.17 -7.10
N ASP A 147 -4.09 15.52 -8.34
CA ASP A 147 -5.41 16.05 -8.67
C ASP A 147 -6.46 14.95 -8.96
N SER A 148 -6.39 13.85 -8.21
CA SER A 148 -7.23 12.69 -8.41
C SER A 148 -8.11 12.39 -7.21
N THR A 149 -9.13 11.58 -7.43
CA THR A 149 -9.90 10.98 -6.34
C THR A 149 -10.16 9.51 -6.65
N ILE A 150 -10.18 8.69 -5.61
CA ILE A 150 -10.45 7.26 -5.80
C ILE A 150 -11.82 6.99 -6.42
N LEU A 151 -12.81 7.84 -6.14
CA LEU A 151 -14.15 7.74 -6.73
C LEU A 151 -14.13 7.90 -8.25
N LYS A 152 -13.27 8.79 -8.75
CA LYS A 152 -13.16 9.12 -10.18
C LYS A 152 -12.21 8.18 -10.92
N ASP A 153 -11.09 7.84 -10.28
CA ASP A 153 -9.95 7.21 -10.98
C ASP A 153 -9.85 5.70 -10.75
N ARG A 154 -10.58 5.12 -9.76
CA ARG A 154 -10.54 3.67 -9.51
C ARG A 154 -10.93 2.86 -10.76
N GLY A 155 -10.39 1.68 -10.87
CA GLY A 155 -10.68 0.77 -11.98
C GLY A 155 -10.08 1.19 -13.32
N THR A 156 -9.33 2.31 -13.37
CA THR A 156 -8.67 2.81 -14.57
C THR A 156 -7.16 2.88 -14.35
N ALA A 157 -6.40 2.16 -15.16
CA ALA A 157 -4.94 2.19 -15.08
C ALA A 157 -4.38 3.53 -15.58
N PHE A 158 -3.28 3.96 -14.99
CA PHE A 158 -2.49 5.09 -15.47
C PHE A 158 -0.99 4.79 -15.39
N THR A 159 -0.19 5.49 -16.17
CA THR A 159 1.26 5.36 -16.15
C THR A 159 1.88 6.57 -15.46
N ASN A 160 2.80 6.31 -14.53
CA ASN A 160 3.63 7.32 -13.90
C ASN A 160 5.05 6.76 -13.73
N MET A 161 6.08 7.55 -14.04
CA MET A 161 7.50 7.17 -13.97
C MET A 161 7.84 5.83 -14.67
N GLY A 162 7.14 5.51 -15.76
CA GLY A 162 7.36 4.26 -16.51
C GLY A 162 6.70 3.01 -15.91
N HIS A 163 6.01 3.14 -14.77
CA HIS A 163 5.27 2.05 -14.13
C HIS A 163 3.77 2.17 -14.35
N LEU A 164 3.08 1.02 -14.38
CA LEU A 164 1.63 0.94 -14.50
C LEU A 164 1.00 0.91 -13.10
N PHE A 165 0.09 1.83 -12.85
CA PHE A 165 -0.65 1.97 -11.60
C PHE A 165 -2.13 1.63 -11.80
N PHE A 166 -2.74 0.96 -10.82
CA PHE A 166 -4.15 0.62 -10.83
C PHE A 166 -4.81 0.94 -9.47
N PRO A 167 -5.61 2.02 -9.39
CA PRO A 167 -6.26 2.42 -8.14
C PRO A 167 -7.54 1.64 -7.88
N MET A 168 -7.77 1.30 -6.61
CA MET A 168 -8.95 0.59 -6.09
C MET A 168 -9.44 1.23 -4.79
N TYR A 169 -10.69 0.95 -4.41
CA TYR A 169 -11.19 1.33 -3.09
C TYR A 169 -10.36 0.77 -1.96
N SER A 170 -10.10 1.60 -0.93
CA SER A 170 -9.59 1.12 0.35
C SER A 170 -10.61 0.20 1.01
N VAL A 171 -10.16 -0.94 1.53
CA VAL A 171 -11.02 -1.85 2.29
C VAL A 171 -11.55 -1.17 3.55
N ASN A 172 -10.77 -0.27 4.15
CA ASN A 172 -11.19 0.53 5.30
C ASN A 172 -12.36 1.47 4.98
N TYR A 173 -12.39 2.01 3.76
CA TYR A 173 -13.55 2.78 3.29
C TYR A 173 -14.79 1.89 3.19
N ILE A 174 -14.68 0.74 2.54
CA ILE A 174 -15.81 -0.19 2.37
C ILE A 174 -16.36 -0.67 3.72
N LYS A 175 -15.50 -0.95 4.70
CA LYS A 175 -15.93 -1.35 6.05
C LYS A 175 -16.74 -0.30 6.79
N LYS A 176 -16.57 0.98 6.49
CA LYS A 176 -17.33 2.08 7.09
C LYS A 176 -18.70 2.29 6.43
N LEU A 177 -18.94 1.64 5.31
CA LEU A 177 -20.24 1.69 4.63
C LEU A 177 -21.19 0.65 5.21
N GLU A 178 -22.48 0.91 5.10
CA GLU A 178 -23.56 0.03 5.56
C GLU A 178 -24.59 -0.21 4.46
N GLY A 179 -25.41 -1.24 4.62
CA GLY A 179 -26.54 -1.54 3.74
C GLY A 179 -26.17 -1.73 2.28
N GLU A 180 -26.93 -1.15 1.39
CA GLU A 180 -26.74 -1.25 -0.07
C GLU A 180 -25.44 -0.60 -0.56
N MET A 181 -25.03 0.53 0.04
CA MET A 181 -23.77 1.19 -0.33
C MET A 181 -22.57 0.30 -0.12
N LYS A 182 -22.55 -0.50 0.93
CA LYS A 182 -21.49 -1.47 1.19
C LYS A 182 -21.45 -2.57 0.14
N LYS A 183 -22.59 -3.17 -0.18
CA LYS A 183 -22.71 -4.22 -1.20
C LYS A 183 -22.27 -3.72 -2.57
N GLU A 184 -22.68 -2.51 -2.93
CA GLU A 184 -22.29 -1.87 -4.18
C GLU A 184 -20.75 -1.66 -4.23
N ALA A 185 -20.15 -1.11 -3.18
CA ALA A 185 -18.72 -0.88 -3.11
C ALA A 185 -17.91 -2.19 -3.14
N GLU A 186 -18.40 -3.26 -2.51
CA GLU A 186 -17.81 -4.60 -2.57
C GLU A 186 -17.87 -5.18 -4.00
N SER A 187 -19.02 -5.05 -4.66
CA SER A 187 -19.20 -5.49 -6.07
C SER A 187 -18.25 -4.73 -7.02
N ILE A 188 -18.14 -3.43 -6.83
CA ILE A 188 -17.22 -2.57 -7.56
C ILE A 188 -15.77 -3.01 -7.36
N LEU A 189 -15.35 -3.28 -6.12
CA LEU A 189 -14.00 -3.75 -5.83
C LEU A 189 -13.67 -5.08 -6.53
N ILE A 190 -14.62 -6.00 -6.55
CA ILE A 190 -14.46 -7.28 -7.26
C ILE A 190 -14.25 -7.04 -8.76
N LYS A 191 -15.06 -6.17 -9.36
CA LYS A 191 -14.91 -5.80 -10.78
C LYS A 191 -13.57 -5.12 -11.08
N ASP A 192 -13.11 -4.24 -10.19
CA ASP A 192 -11.79 -3.61 -10.33
C ASP A 192 -10.66 -4.64 -10.27
N ILE A 193 -10.77 -5.66 -9.39
CA ILE A 193 -9.80 -6.76 -9.30
C ILE A 193 -9.80 -7.58 -10.60
N GLU A 194 -10.94 -7.87 -11.18
CA GLU A 194 -11.05 -8.59 -12.46
C GLU A 194 -10.42 -7.79 -13.60
N THR A 195 -10.69 -6.48 -13.67
CA THR A 195 -10.08 -5.57 -14.64
C THR A 195 -8.57 -5.52 -14.48
N CYS A 196 -8.09 -5.36 -13.26
CA CYS A 196 -6.66 -5.35 -12.94
C CYS A 196 -5.98 -6.67 -13.34
N SER A 197 -6.65 -7.80 -13.08
CA SER A 197 -6.17 -9.13 -13.47
C SER A 197 -6.01 -9.29 -14.99
N ALA A 198 -6.90 -8.69 -15.76
CA ALA A 198 -6.82 -8.70 -17.22
C ALA A 198 -5.63 -7.90 -17.76
N LEU A 199 -5.22 -6.84 -17.06
CA LEU A 199 -4.05 -6.03 -17.41
C LEU A 199 -2.72 -6.72 -17.07
N TYR A 200 -2.74 -7.64 -16.12
CA TYR A 200 -1.53 -8.35 -15.68
C TYR A 200 -1.16 -9.53 -16.59
N LYS A 201 -2.11 -10.08 -17.33
CA LYS A 201 -1.91 -11.22 -18.27
C LYS A 201 -1.16 -10.77 -19.53
#